data_1acf9ff2d0edd9f7eda4eba4922ee0d1
#
_entry.id   1acf9ff2d0edd9f7eda4eba4922ee0d1
#
_cell.length_a   1.000
_cell.length_b   1.000
_cell.length_c   1.000
_cell.angle_alpha   90.00
_cell.angle_beta   90.00
_cell.angle_gamma   90.00
#
_symmetry.space_group_name_H-M   'P 1'
#
loop_
_entity.id
_entity.type
_entity.pdbx_description
1 polymer ?
#
loop_
_entity_poly.entity_id
_entity_poly.type
_entity_poly.pdbx_seq_one_letter_code
_entity_poly.pdbx_strand_id
1 'polypeptide(L)'
;MKIKTLTAMLANCFLLSNLAVANETTAPTVSVQEKNPCQEKSFWETNFPKGQFSGFYSQMTNDVISTAQFQFANQFFDGSVFKKDLSRALDLYQRAHARGNHQASSKLGLMHRYGLSIDKDYQKAFTYYQSVADHNPDAQFNLGLMHRYGIGTAMDHKKAFAYFKQASGLQVISENNCQVELQGMVEAQYQLGQMYHYGKGVQRDLKQALVWYQTAAEQGLKEAQFNTAKLILSGIGDHYDYDGAIQYYQLAAEQGMVEAQLNLAQQYHYNPNQKDYLKAHHWYTKAAKQGSLEAEFNLGLMEHYGHGVYPNYQKALMHYEQAAKINQPEAFLNIAHIHYYGLGKSIDYLKAYEYYSLASNYNFPQAEYHLGQMNQYGQGTQVDLEAAEQFYKRSAEKGNSDAQIALQNLPIKEPDDVEIVARN
;
A
#
# COMPACT_ATOMS: atom_id res chain seq x y z
N MET A 1 36.76 -22.17 -4.83
CA MET A 1 36.07 -23.35 -4.27
C MET A 1 36.57 -23.72 -2.83
N LYS A 2 37.84 -23.58 -2.50
CA LYS A 2 38.39 -23.90 -1.17
C LYS A 2 37.96 -22.95 -0.02
N ILE A 3 37.68 -21.67 -0.30
CA ILE A 3 37.28 -20.68 0.75
C ILE A 3 35.84 -20.90 1.20
N LYS A 4 34.88 -21.19 0.29
CA LYS A 4 33.47 -21.45 0.65
C LYS A 4 33.31 -22.74 1.48
N THR A 5 34.14 -23.76 1.24
CA THR A 5 34.13 -25.02 2.02
C THR A 5 34.72 -24.79 3.43
N LEU A 6 35.73 -23.93 3.54
CA LEU A 6 36.34 -23.58 4.82
C LEU A 6 35.39 -22.74 5.69
N THR A 7 34.67 -21.81 5.10
CA THR A 7 33.66 -20.97 5.79
C THR A 7 32.51 -21.83 6.32
N ALA A 8 32.06 -22.81 5.54
CA ALA A 8 31.00 -23.74 5.96
C ALA A 8 31.49 -24.71 7.10
N MET A 9 32.74 -25.16 7.05
CA MET A 9 33.30 -25.98 8.13
C MET A 9 33.51 -25.20 9.44
N LEU A 10 34.01 -23.97 9.39
CA LEU A 10 34.17 -23.11 10.55
C LEU A 10 32.83 -22.67 11.16
N ALA A 11 31.82 -22.41 10.33
CA ALA A 11 30.46 -22.15 10.80
C ALA A 11 29.87 -23.36 11.52
N ASN A 12 30.11 -24.60 11.04
CA ASN A 12 29.70 -25.83 11.72
C ASN A 12 30.45 -26.09 13.05
N CYS A 13 31.73 -25.78 13.11
CA CYS A 13 32.51 -25.90 14.37
C CYS A 13 32.03 -24.90 15.43
N PHE A 14 31.67 -23.69 15.02
CA PHE A 14 31.12 -22.66 15.91
C PHE A 14 29.68 -22.99 16.36
N LEU A 15 28.89 -23.63 15.52
CA LEU A 15 27.56 -24.19 15.85
C LEU A 15 27.66 -25.20 16.97
N LEU A 16 28.61 -26.14 16.88
CA LEU A 16 28.76 -27.22 17.85
C LEU A 16 29.32 -26.73 19.21
N SER A 17 30.23 -25.74 19.22
CA SER A 17 30.75 -25.18 20.45
C SER A 17 29.77 -24.30 21.24
N ASN A 18 28.85 -23.59 20.55
CA ASN A 18 27.82 -22.78 21.22
C ASN A 18 26.57 -23.60 21.61
N LEU A 19 26.27 -24.71 20.94
CA LEU A 19 25.28 -25.69 21.39
C LEU A 19 25.70 -26.40 22.70
N ALA A 20 26.98 -26.59 22.90
CA ALA A 20 27.50 -27.18 24.14
C ALA A 20 27.36 -26.26 25.37
N VAL A 21 27.36 -24.94 25.17
CA VAL A 21 27.16 -23.95 26.25
C VAL A 21 25.68 -23.71 26.57
N ALA A 22 24.76 -24.03 25.62
CA ALA A 22 23.31 -23.83 25.79
C ALA A 22 22.58 -25.04 26.42
N ASN A 23 23.23 -26.19 26.62
CA ASN A 23 22.61 -27.45 27.05
C ASN A 23 23.06 -27.94 28.43
N GLU A 24 23.21 -27.07 29.42
CA GLU A 24 23.35 -27.51 30.83
C GLU A 24 22.01 -27.74 31.55
N THR A 25 20.93 -28.01 30.84
CA THR A 25 19.70 -28.53 31.47
C THR A 25 19.07 -29.60 30.58
N THR A 26 19.32 -30.88 30.95
CA THR A 26 18.54 -32.07 30.60
C THR A 26 18.37 -32.48 29.15
N ALA A 27 19.20 -33.41 28.65
CA ALA A 27 18.85 -34.32 27.57
C ALA A 27 19.61 -35.68 27.67
N PRO A 28 19.04 -36.76 27.14
CA PRO A 28 19.57 -38.13 27.33
C PRO A 28 20.77 -38.39 26.43
N THR A 29 21.69 -39.21 26.97
CA THR A 29 22.91 -39.69 26.35
C THR A 29 22.68 -40.44 25.05
N VAL A 30 23.16 -39.90 23.93
CA VAL A 30 23.49 -40.66 22.72
C VAL A 30 24.98 -40.52 22.46
N SER A 31 25.71 -41.61 22.60
CA SER A 31 27.14 -41.71 22.32
C SER A 31 27.37 -41.76 20.80
N VAL A 32 27.73 -40.64 20.20
CA VAL A 32 28.36 -40.61 18.87
C VAL A 32 29.78 -40.09 19.07
N GLN A 33 30.77 -40.97 18.96
CA GLN A 33 32.18 -40.59 18.87
C GLN A 33 32.44 -40.03 17.45
N GLU A 34 32.07 -38.80 17.19
CA GLU A 34 32.64 -38.05 16.08
C GLU A 34 33.79 -37.18 16.60
N LYS A 35 35.02 -37.47 16.11
CA LYS A 35 36.20 -36.66 16.40
C LYS A 35 35.95 -35.21 15.94
N ASN A 36 35.92 -34.32 16.91
CA ASN A 36 35.74 -32.90 16.71
C ASN A 36 36.92 -32.33 15.88
N PRO A 37 36.72 -31.92 14.62
CA PRO A 37 37.80 -31.40 13.77
C PRO A 37 38.44 -30.11 14.32
N CYS A 38 37.81 -29.45 15.29
CA CYS A 38 38.35 -28.27 15.95
C CYS A 38 39.44 -28.56 17.01
N GLN A 39 39.70 -29.83 17.37
CA GLN A 39 40.75 -30.22 18.34
C GLN A 39 42.11 -30.51 17.71
N GLU A 40 42.22 -30.54 16.39
CA GLU A 40 43.51 -30.70 15.71
C GLU A 40 44.29 -29.38 15.62
N LYS A 41 44.79 -28.90 16.76
CA LYS A 41 45.76 -27.82 16.84
C LYS A 41 47.00 -28.07 15.97
N SER A 42 47.34 -29.35 15.75
CA SER A 42 48.47 -29.82 14.94
C SER A 42 48.34 -29.54 13.43
N PHE A 43 47.15 -29.59 12.89
CA PHE A 43 46.96 -29.35 11.44
C PHE A 43 47.32 -27.91 11.02
N TRP A 44 46.99 -26.94 11.87
CA TRP A 44 47.24 -25.53 11.58
C TRP A 44 48.69 -25.15 11.86
N GLU A 45 49.31 -25.72 12.93
CA GLU A 45 50.70 -25.47 13.27
C GLU A 45 51.69 -26.09 12.29
N THR A 46 51.28 -27.14 11.57
CA THR A 46 52.14 -27.89 10.62
C THR A 46 52.15 -27.27 9.23
N ASN A 47 51.07 -26.61 8.83
CA ASN A 47 50.90 -26.14 7.45
C ASN A 47 51.17 -24.65 7.24
N PHE A 48 51.40 -23.88 8.33
CA PHE A 48 51.60 -22.44 8.26
C PHE A 48 52.72 -21.96 9.20
N PRO A 49 53.83 -21.42 8.72
CA PRO A 49 54.96 -20.98 9.54
C PRO A 49 54.59 -19.85 10.50
N LYS A 50 54.98 -20.00 11.79
CA LYS A 50 54.75 -18.97 12.82
C LYS A 50 55.50 -17.70 12.46
N GLY A 51 54.74 -16.61 12.25
CA GLY A 51 55.30 -15.27 12.34
C GLY A 51 54.90 -14.26 11.28
N GLN A 52 54.47 -14.62 10.07
CA GLN A 52 54.22 -13.66 9.00
C GLN A 52 52.73 -13.30 8.81
N PHE A 53 51.80 -13.97 9.48
CA PHE A 53 50.34 -13.81 9.19
C PHE A 53 49.48 -13.55 10.42
N SER A 54 50.00 -13.22 11.58
CA SER A 54 49.21 -13.05 12.82
C SER A 54 48.15 -11.97 12.70
N GLY A 55 48.41 -10.88 12.00
CA GLY A 55 47.43 -9.81 11.73
C GLY A 55 46.34 -10.21 10.74
N PHE A 56 46.72 -10.91 9.67
CA PHE A 56 45.78 -11.39 8.65
C PHE A 56 44.87 -12.52 9.21
N TYR A 57 45.38 -13.41 10.00
CA TYR A 57 44.60 -14.47 10.68
C TYR A 57 43.64 -13.92 11.72
N SER A 58 44.05 -12.92 12.51
CA SER A 58 43.14 -12.28 13.48
C SER A 58 42.00 -11.57 12.81
N GLN A 59 42.24 -10.95 11.66
CA GLN A 59 41.22 -10.25 10.89
C GLN A 59 40.30 -11.24 10.18
N MET A 60 40.83 -12.28 9.53
CA MET A 60 40.01 -13.33 8.91
C MET A 60 39.14 -14.07 9.92
N THR A 61 39.65 -14.39 11.13
CA THR A 61 38.85 -14.99 12.19
C THR A 61 37.78 -14.06 12.73
N ASN A 62 38.07 -12.75 12.83
CA ASN A 62 37.07 -11.75 13.24
C ASN A 62 35.96 -11.63 12.23
N ASP A 63 36.25 -11.60 10.94
CA ASP A 63 35.24 -11.47 9.85
C ASP A 63 34.33 -12.71 9.82
N VAL A 64 34.90 -13.90 9.95
CA VAL A 64 34.15 -15.18 10.01
C VAL A 64 33.22 -15.21 11.23
N ILE A 65 33.73 -14.84 12.40
CA ILE A 65 32.94 -14.80 13.63
C ILE A 65 31.82 -13.76 13.55
N SER A 66 32.13 -12.56 13.06
CA SER A 66 31.15 -11.49 12.93
C SER A 66 30.03 -11.85 11.97
N THR A 67 30.38 -12.50 10.85
CA THR A 67 29.41 -13.00 9.86
C THR A 67 28.51 -14.09 10.45
N ALA A 68 29.10 -15.06 11.19
CA ALA A 68 28.32 -16.10 11.86
C ALA A 68 27.37 -15.50 12.91
N GLN A 69 27.85 -14.58 13.74
CA GLN A 69 27.02 -13.88 14.73
C GLN A 69 25.87 -13.13 14.07
N PHE A 70 26.12 -12.46 12.97
CA PHE A 70 25.09 -11.76 12.19
C PHE A 70 24.03 -12.73 11.64
N GLN A 71 24.44 -13.85 11.07
CA GLN A 71 23.52 -14.88 10.55
C GLN A 71 22.64 -15.49 11.65
N PHE A 72 23.23 -15.80 12.82
CA PHE A 72 22.45 -16.27 13.98
C PHE A 72 21.48 -15.20 14.49
N ALA A 73 21.92 -13.96 14.53
CA ALA A 73 21.07 -12.85 14.92
C ALA A 73 19.84 -12.76 14.01
N ASN A 74 20.02 -12.90 12.70
CA ASN A 74 18.90 -12.93 11.75
C ASN A 74 17.92 -14.08 12.06
N GLN A 75 18.39 -15.28 12.32
CA GLN A 75 17.53 -16.44 12.64
C GLN A 75 16.69 -16.22 13.90
N PHE A 76 17.24 -15.56 14.94
CA PHE A 76 16.46 -15.17 16.12
C PHE A 76 15.55 -13.97 15.83
N PHE A 77 15.96 -13.06 14.97
CA PHE A 77 15.17 -11.88 14.59
C PHE A 77 13.93 -12.27 13.79
N ASP A 78 14.08 -13.15 12.81
CA ASP A 78 13.02 -13.58 11.90
C ASP A 78 12.19 -14.73 12.48
N GLY A 79 12.79 -15.54 13.35
CA GLY A 79 12.19 -16.77 13.87
C GLY A 79 12.18 -17.91 12.86
N SER A 80 13.07 -17.87 11.86
CA SER A 80 13.08 -18.82 10.73
C SER A 80 13.60 -20.21 11.11
N VAL A 81 14.54 -20.30 12.04
CA VAL A 81 15.13 -21.56 12.52
C VAL A 81 14.88 -21.74 14.02
N PHE A 82 15.06 -20.70 14.80
CA PHE A 82 14.82 -20.67 16.22
C PHE A 82 13.53 -19.90 16.53
N LYS A 83 12.96 -20.15 17.73
CA LYS A 83 11.86 -19.28 18.20
C LYS A 83 12.35 -17.83 18.22
N LYS A 84 11.53 -16.93 17.66
CA LYS A 84 11.83 -15.50 17.60
C LYS A 84 12.22 -14.96 18.98
N ASP A 85 13.41 -14.36 19.06
CA ASP A 85 13.96 -13.77 20.27
C ASP A 85 14.76 -12.52 19.92
N LEU A 86 14.10 -11.37 20.01
CA LEU A 86 14.68 -10.09 19.64
C LEU A 86 15.80 -9.64 20.62
N SER A 87 15.80 -10.11 21.87
CA SER A 87 16.85 -9.79 22.84
C SER A 87 18.15 -10.52 22.52
N ARG A 88 18.06 -11.79 22.15
CA ARG A 88 19.24 -12.55 21.65
C ARG A 88 19.73 -12.00 20.31
N ALA A 89 18.82 -11.66 19.42
CA ALA A 89 19.20 -11.01 18.15
C ALA A 89 19.97 -9.72 18.40
N LEU A 90 19.51 -8.88 19.34
CA LEU A 90 20.17 -7.61 19.71
C LEU A 90 21.61 -7.86 20.22
N ASP A 91 21.80 -8.77 21.17
CA ASP A 91 23.13 -9.10 21.71
C ASP A 91 24.07 -9.59 20.60
N LEU A 92 23.60 -10.49 19.73
CA LEU A 92 24.41 -11.00 18.62
C LEU A 92 24.73 -9.92 17.59
N TYR A 93 23.80 -9.02 17.26
CA TYR A 93 24.08 -7.89 16.38
C TYR A 93 25.09 -6.92 17.00
N GLN A 94 25.01 -6.66 18.32
CA GLN A 94 25.99 -5.82 19.02
C GLN A 94 27.39 -6.44 18.96
N ARG A 95 27.51 -7.74 19.19
CA ARG A 95 28.79 -8.47 19.08
C ARG A 95 29.35 -8.46 17.65
N ALA A 96 28.48 -8.65 16.65
CA ALA A 96 28.88 -8.59 15.25
C ALA A 96 29.33 -7.18 14.85
N HIS A 97 28.59 -6.15 15.28
CA HIS A 97 28.94 -4.73 15.08
C HIS A 97 30.31 -4.38 15.70
N ALA A 98 30.55 -4.81 16.96
CA ALA A 98 31.83 -4.58 17.65
C ALA A 98 33.02 -5.21 16.90
N ARG A 99 32.78 -6.14 15.98
CA ARG A 99 33.77 -6.77 15.11
C ARG A 99 33.79 -6.17 13.68
N GLY A 100 33.11 -5.05 13.45
CA GLY A 100 33.11 -4.35 12.18
C GLY A 100 32.07 -4.82 11.16
N ASN A 101 31.09 -5.64 11.56
CA ASN A 101 30.04 -6.07 10.62
C ASN A 101 29.07 -4.93 10.30
N HIS A 102 29.17 -4.38 9.09
CA HIS A 102 28.34 -3.27 8.62
C HIS A 102 26.84 -3.63 8.52
N GLN A 103 26.51 -4.87 8.19
CA GLN A 103 25.11 -5.33 8.12
C GLN A 103 24.49 -5.38 9.53
N ALA A 104 25.26 -5.79 10.55
CA ALA A 104 24.81 -5.74 11.93
C ALA A 104 24.56 -4.30 12.41
N SER A 105 25.39 -3.34 12.00
CA SER A 105 25.17 -1.93 12.31
C SER A 105 23.85 -1.42 11.74
N SER A 106 23.54 -1.78 10.49
CA SER A 106 22.26 -1.43 9.85
C SER A 106 21.07 -2.05 10.61
N LYS A 107 21.18 -3.31 11.06
CA LYS A 107 20.13 -3.97 11.87
C LYS A 107 19.97 -3.33 13.26
N LEU A 108 21.06 -2.90 13.91
CA LEU A 108 21.00 -2.13 15.16
C LEU A 108 20.29 -0.79 14.95
N GLY A 109 20.58 -0.11 13.85
CA GLY A 109 19.88 1.11 13.44
C GLY A 109 18.36 0.86 13.33
N LEU A 110 17.96 -0.25 12.70
CA LEU A 110 16.57 -0.65 12.58
C LEU A 110 15.95 -0.95 13.97
N MET A 111 16.65 -1.66 14.83
CA MET A 111 16.14 -1.99 16.16
C MET A 111 15.91 -0.74 17.02
N HIS A 112 16.85 0.22 16.99
CA HIS A 112 16.65 1.52 17.66
C HIS A 112 15.52 2.35 17.03
N ARG A 113 15.38 2.34 15.70
CA ARG A 113 14.34 3.07 15.01
C ARG A 113 12.93 2.62 15.40
N TYR A 114 12.72 1.31 15.55
CA TYR A 114 11.41 0.73 15.84
C TYR A 114 11.20 0.34 17.30
N GLY A 115 12.21 0.42 18.14
CA GLY A 115 12.13 0.02 19.53
C GLY A 115 12.02 -1.52 19.70
N LEU A 116 12.81 -2.27 18.93
CA LEU A 116 12.74 -3.73 18.91
C LEU A 116 13.66 -4.30 19.99
N SER A 117 13.07 -4.73 21.11
CA SER A 117 13.78 -5.22 22.31
C SER A 117 14.75 -4.23 22.96
N ILE A 118 14.61 -2.97 22.64
CA ILE A 118 15.37 -1.83 23.16
C ILE A 118 14.50 -0.58 23.04
N ASP A 119 14.74 0.44 23.86
CA ASP A 119 14.02 1.71 23.76
C ASP A 119 14.24 2.36 22.40
N LYS A 120 13.16 2.93 21.86
CA LYS A 120 13.19 3.65 20.60
C LYS A 120 14.07 4.89 20.71
N ASP A 121 15.11 4.95 19.87
CA ASP A 121 16.07 6.04 19.84
C ASP A 121 16.44 6.37 18.38
N TYR A 122 15.78 7.37 17.84
CA TYR A 122 16.01 7.78 16.45
C TYR A 122 17.38 8.37 16.21
N GLN A 123 17.99 9.02 17.23
CA GLN A 123 19.30 9.60 17.11
C GLN A 123 20.39 8.51 17.01
N LYS A 124 20.29 7.48 17.85
CA LYS A 124 21.17 6.31 17.76
C LYS A 124 20.95 5.56 16.45
N ALA A 125 19.69 5.39 16.01
CA ALA A 125 19.42 4.78 14.71
C ALA A 125 20.10 5.53 13.58
N PHE A 126 20.01 6.86 13.58
CA PHE A 126 20.69 7.72 12.60
C PHE A 126 22.21 7.53 12.63
N THR A 127 22.81 7.53 13.80
CA THR A 127 24.28 7.34 13.96
C THR A 127 24.72 5.95 13.45
N TYR A 128 23.98 4.89 13.77
CA TYR A 128 24.27 3.55 13.25
C TYR A 128 24.19 3.50 11.72
N TYR A 129 23.15 4.04 11.12
CA TYR A 129 23.03 4.07 9.65
C TYR A 129 24.13 4.92 9.00
N GLN A 130 24.45 6.08 9.59
CA GLN A 130 25.49 6.97 9.08
C GLN A 130 26.87 6.31 9.08
N SER A 131 27.18 5.52 10.10
CA SER A 131 28.47 4.84 10.23
C SER A 131 28.76 3.82 9.12
N VAL A 132 27.74 3.37 8.39
CA VAL A 132 27.85 2.32 7.36
C VAL A 132 27.26 2.71 6.01
N ALA A 133 26.89 3.98 5.86
CA ALA A 133 26.21 4.47 4.67
C ALA A 133 27.01 4.28 3.37
N ASP A 134 28.32 4.39 3.44
CA ASP A 134 29.20 4.32 2.24
C ASP A 134 29.14 2.95 1.53
N HIS A 135 28.78 1.90 2.27
CA HIS A 135 28.83 0.52 1.77
C HIS A 135 27.54 -0.28 1.99
N ASN A 136 26.48 0.36 2.49
CA ASN A 136 25.25 -0.33 2.85
C ASN A 136 24.01 0.36 2.28
N PRO A 137 23.40 -0.18 1.19
CA PRO A 137 22.20 0.40 0.58
C PRO A 137 21.00 0.50 1.53
N ASP A 138 20.84 -0.45 2.48
CA ASP A 138 19.78 -0.37 3.49
C ASP A 138 19.97 0.84 4.41
N ALA A 139 21.22 1.12 4.80
CA ALA A 139 21.53 2.30 5.62
C ALA A 139 21.28 3.59 4.82
N GLN A 140 21.73 3.67 3.57
CA GLN A 140 21.45 4.79 2.68
C GLN A 140 19.94 5.03 2.54
N PHE A 141 19.16 3.99 2.28
CA PHE A 141 17.72 4.09 2.18
C PHE A 141 17.08 4.60 3.48
N ASN A 142 17.47 4.05 4.62
CA ASN A 142 16.94 4.48 5.91
C ASN A 142 17.33 5.93 6.23
N LEU A 143 18.56 6.36 5.92
CA LEU A 143 18.96 7.78 6.04
C LEU A 143 18.14 8.68 5.12
N GLY A 144 17.86 8.22 3.90
CA GLY A 144 16.96 8.89 2.98
C GLY A 144 15.57 9.10 3.59
N LEU A 145 14.99 8.06 4.21
CA LEU A 145 13.71 8.17 4.92
C LEU A 145 13.79 9.11 6.14
N MET A 146 14.86 9.02 6.92
CA MET A 146 15.06 9.87 8.10
C MET A 146 15.14 11.35 7.73
N HIS A 147 15.88 11.70 6.67
CA HIS A 147 15.91 13.07 6.15
C HIS A 147 14.59 13.49 5.48
N ARG A 148 13.89 12.58 4.79
CA ARG A 148 12.60 12.88 4.15
C ARG A 148 11.52 13.28 5.15
N TYR A 149 11.51 12.65 6.32
CA TYR A 149 10.47 12.82 7.34
C TYR A 149 10.94 13.55 8.60
N GLY A 150 12.20 13.93 8.70
CA GLY A 150 12.75 14.57 9.88
C GLY A 150 12.81 13.66 11.12
N ILE A 151 13.09 12.36 10.92
CA ILE A 151 13.13 11.37 11.99
C ILE A 151 14.56 11.24 12.52
N GLY A 152 14.81 11.67 13.76
CA GLY A 152 16.15 11.67 14.36
C GLY A 152 17.14 12.64 13.72
N THR A 153 16.70 13.47 12.79
CA THR A 153 17.47 14.53 12.13
C THR A 153 16.52 15.62 11.61
N ALA A 154 17.05 16.76 11.22
CA ALA A 154 16.25 17.78 10.54
C ALA A 154 15.75 17.25 9.17
N MET A 155 14.52 17.62 8.81
CA MET A 155 13.95 17.30 7.49
C MET A 155 14.76 17.99 6.39
N ASP A 156 15.27 17.22 5.44
CA ASP A 156 16.05 17.71 4.31
C ASP A 156 15.78 16.84 3.07
N HIS A 157 14.90 17.31 2.21
CA HIS A 157 14.54 16.57 0.99
C HIS A 157 15.71 16.47 -0.01
N LYS A 158 16.66 17.40 -0.03
CA LYS A 158 17.82 17.30 -0.93
C LYS A 158 18.75 16.18 -0.48
N LYS A 159 19.03 16.08 0.83
CA LYS A 159 19.79 14.95 1.39
C LYS A 159 19.05 13.63 1.20
N ALA A 160 17.74 13.61 1.42
CA ALA A 160 16.92 12.42 1.17
C ALA A 160 17.07 11.93 -0.28
N PHE A 161 16.99 12.85 -1.25
CA PHE A 161 17.18 12.53 -2.67
C PHE A 161 18.58 11.95 -2.94
N ALA A 162 19.63 12.55 -2.39
CA ALA A 162 21.01 12.08 -2.56
C ALA A 162 21.17 10.64 -2.01
N TYR A 163 20.65 10.36 -0.82
CA TYR A 163 20.70 9.02 -0.22
C TYR A 163 19.89 7.99 -1.00
N PHE A 164 18.68 8.33 -1.45
CA PHE A 164 17.90 7.41 -2.29
C PHE A 164 18.58 7.15 -3.63
N LYS A 165 19.25 8.17 -4.22
CA LYS A 165 20.03 8.00 -5.45
C LYS A 165 21.20 7.03 -5.24
N GLN A 166 21.90 7.11 -4.09
CA GLN A 166 22.94 6.15 -3.74
C GLN A 166 22.37 4.72 -3.57
N ALA A 167 21.28 4.57 -2.81
CA ALA A 167 20.66 3.28 -2.56
C ALA A 167 20.04 2.64 -3.82
N SER A 168 19.59 3.46 -4.77
CA SER A 168 19.01 2.99 -6.05
C SER A 168 20.04 2.62 -7.10
N GLY A 169 21.33 2.87 -6.84
CA GLY A 169 22.42 2.64 -7.80
C GLY A 169 22.58 1.17 -8.15
N LEU A 170 22.83 0.91 -9.43
CA LEU A 170 23.31 -0.38 -9.92
C LEU A 170 24.75 -0.54 -9.43
N GLN A 171 24.97 -1.47 -8.50
CA GLN A 171 26.33 -1.87 -8.15
C GLN A 171 26.77 -2.97 -9.13
N VAL A 172 27.63 -2.63 -10.05
CA VAL A 172 28.34 -3.64 -10.86
C VAL A 172 29.47 -4.20 -10.00
N ILE A 173 29.24 -5.39 -9.44
CA ILE A 173 30.32 -6.14 -8.80
C ILE A 173 30.97 -7.00 -9.87
N SER A 174 32.20 -6.67 -10.20
CA SER A 174 33.05 -7.49 -11.05
C SER A 174 33.74 -8.56 -10.19
N GLU A 175 33.13 -9.74 -10.09
CA GLU A 175 33.84 -10.94 -9.59
C GLU A 175 34.20 -11.83 -10.79
N ASN A 176 35.49 -12.01 -11.03
CA ASN A 176 36.05 -12.98 -12.00
C ASN A 176 35.51 -12.88 -13.43
N ASN A 177 35.49 -11.69 -14.05
CA ASN A 177 34.97 -11.42 -15.39
C ASN A 177 33.47 -11.73 -15.61
N CYS A 178 32.72 -12.00 -14.58
CA CYS A 178 31.25 -12.02 -14.62
C CYS A 178 30.77 -10.68 -14.04
N GLN A 179 30.21 -9.84 -14.91
CA GLN A 179 29.47 -8.64 -14.46
C GLN A 179 28.13 -9.11 -13.85
N VAL A 180 28.04 -9.11 -12.54
CA VAL A 180 26.76 -9.26 -11.85
C VAL A 180 26.20 -7.86 -11.67
N GLU A 181 25.23 -7.49 -12.49
CA GLU A 181 24.43 -6.31 -12.25
C GLU A 181 23.56 -6.56 -11.00
N LEU A 182 23.98 -6.02 -9.88
CA LEU A 182 23.10 -5.95 -8.72
C LEU A 182 22.08 -4.84 -9.01
N GLN A 183 20.83 -5.23 -9.19
CA GLN A 183 19.73 -4.27 -9.23
C GLN A 183 19.73 -3.48 -7.93
N GLY A 184 19.69 -2.14 -8.04
CA GLY A 184 19.61 -1.26 -6.88
C GLY A 184 18.33 -1.48 -6.09
N MET A 185 18.26 -0.90 -4.90
CA MET A 185 17.14 -1.09 -3.98
C MET A 185 15.84 -0.56 -4.60
N VAL A 186 14.87 -1.46 -4.79
CA VAL A 186 13.58 -1.17 -5.45
C VAL A 186 12.80 -0.08 -4.75
N GLU A 187 12.79 -0.10 -3.42
CA GLU A 187 12.12 0.91 -2.60
C GLU A 187 12.76 2.29 -2.78
N ALA A 188 14.09 2.37 -2.94
CA ALA A 188 14.78 3.62 -3.19
C ALA A 188 14.44 4.19 -4.58
N GLN A 189 14.36 3.34 -5.59
CA GLN A 189 13.93 3.73 -6.94
C GLN A 189 12.50 4.27 -6.91
N TYR A 190 11.60 3.61 -6.21
CA TYR A 190 10.23 4.11 -6.02
C TYR A 190 10.20 5.46 -5.30
N GLN A 191 11.01 5.64 -4.26
CA GLN A 191 11.13 6.93 -3.56
C GLN A 191 11.63 8.05 -4.50
N LEU A 192 12.59 7.76 -5.38
CA LEU A 192 13.05 8.72 -6.39
C LEU A 192 11.92 9.08 -7.36
N GLY A 193 11.17 8.08 -7.84
CA GLY A 193 9.98 8.31 -8.65
C GLY A 193 9.01 9.28 -7.98
N GLN A 194 8.73 9.08 -6.70
CA GLN A 194 7.88 10.00 -5.92
C GLN A 194 8.49 11.40 -5.80
N MET A 195 9.80 11.51 -5.56
CA MET A 195 10.48 12.80 -5.41
C MET A 195 10.41 13.61 -6.69
N TYR A 196 10.65 13.00 -7.85
CA TYR A 196 10.45 13.65 -9.15
C TYR A 196 8.99 13.99 -9.42
N HIS A 197 8.06 13.10 -9.07
CA HIS A 197 6.63 13.30 -9.28
C HIS A 197 6.10 14.56 -8.55
N TYR A 198 6.53 14.73 -7.28
CA TYR A 198 6.05 15.82 -6.42
C TYR A 198 7.01 17.01 -6.33
N GLY A 199 8.20 16.95 -6.94
CA GLY A 199 9.20 18.00 -6.87
C GLY A 199 9.81 18.17 -5.48
N LYS A 200 9.98 17.09 -4.71
CA LYS A 200 10.53 17.14 -3.35
C LYS A 200 12.04 16.91 -3.35
N GLY A 201 12.80 17.95 -3.06
CA GLY A 201 14.27 17.90 -3.05
C GLY A 201 14.93 17.92 -4.43
N VAL A 202 14.12 17.87 -5.49
CA VAL A 202 14.53 17.94 -6.90
C VAL A 202 13.44 18.69 -7.67
N GLN A 203 13.77 19.25 -8.83
CA GLN A 203 12.76 19.85 -9.71
C GLN A 203 11.76 18.77 -10.16
N ARG A 204 10.47 19.13 -10.16
CA ARG A 204 9.40 18.23 -10.62
C ARG A 204 9.61 17.83 -12.08
N ASP A 205 9.64 16.54 -12.33
CA ASP A 205 9.79 15.97 -13.67
C ASP A 205 9.03 14.64 -13.76
N LEU A 206 7.88 14.65 -14.44
CA LEU A 206 7.03 13.47 -14.56
C LEU A 206 7.62 12.41 -15.50
N LYS A 207 8.46 12.80 -16.48
CA LYS A 207 9.18 11.82 -17.33
C LYS A 207 10.21 11.06 -16.52
N GLN A 208 11.01 11.75 -15.71
CA GLN A 208 11.95 11.11 -14.78
C GLN A 208 11.21 10.27 -13.73
N ALA A 209 10.07 10.75 -13.22
CA ALA A 209 9.24 9.95 -12.32
C ALA A 209 8.79 8.65 -12.95
N LEU A 210 8.36 8.70 -14.22
CA LEU A 210 7.95 7.50 -14.97
C LEU A 210 9.10 6.50 -15.12
N VAL A 211 10.29 6.96 -15.49
CA VAL A 211 11.49 6.10 -15.62
C VAL A 211 11.77 5.37 -14.30
N TRP A 212 11.80 6.10 -13.18
CA TRP A 212 12.07 5.48 -11.87
C TRP A 212 10.96 4.54 -11.41
N TYR A 213 9.69 4.89 -11.67
CA TYR A 213 8.59 3.99 -11.36
C TYR A 213 8.63 2.72 -12.23
N GLN A 214 8.95 2.83 -13.54
CA GLN A 214 9.09 1.66 -14.42
C GLN A 214 10.22 0.75 -13.93
N THR A 215 11.39 1.32 -13.59
CA THR A 215 12.51 0.54 -13.07
C THR A 215 12.13 -0.25 -11.81
N ALA A 216 11.36 0.34 -10.90
CA ALA A 216 10.87 -0.34 -9.70
C ALA A 216 9.71 -1.33 -10.02
N ALA A 217 8.88 -1.00 -10.99
CA ALA A 217 7.74 -1.83 -11.42
C ALA A 217 8.19 -3.14 -12.09
N GLU A 218 9.24 -3.09 -12.91
CA GLU A 218 9.86 -4.25 -13.54
C GLU A 218 10.44 -5.22 -12.52
N GLN A 219 10.83 -4.74 -11.34
CA GLN A 219 11.27 -5.55 -10.21
C GLN A 219 10.09 -6.03 -9.33
N GLY A 220 8.87 -5.79 -9.75
CA GLY A 220 7.66 -6.35 -9.14
C GLY A 220 7.01 -5.49 -8.04
N LEU A 221 7.49 -4.28 -7.75
CA LEU A 221 6.87 -3.43 -6.73
C LEU A 221 5.49 -2.94 -7.18
N LYS A 222 4.44 -3.40 -6.53
CA LYS A 222 3.05 -3.10 -6.91
C LYS A 222 2.69 -1.62 -6.89
N GLU A 223 3.22 -0.86 -5.93
CA GLU A 223 3.04 0.59 -5.83
C GLU A 223 3.67 1.33 -7.03
N ALA A 224 4.81 0.82 -7.50
CA ALA A 224 5.48 1.34 -8.69
C ALA A 224 4.71 0.98 -9.96
N GLN A 225 4.25 -0.27 -10.09
CA GLN A 225 3.40 -0.71 -11.20
C GLN A 225 2.14 0.15 -11.30
N PHE A 226 1.46 0.38 -10.19
CA PHE A 226 0.27 1.24 -10.16
C PHE A 226 0.58 2.68 -10.62
N ASN A 227 1.65 3.29 -10.10
CA ASN A 227 2.01 4.65 -10.48
C ASN A 227 2.50 4.77 -11.92
N THR A 228 3.21 3.75 -12.42
CA THR A 228 3.60 3.64 -13.84
C THR A 228 2.36 3.67 -14.74
N ALA A 229 1.40 2.78 -14.48
CA ALA A 229 0.16 2.73 -15.24
C ALA A 229 -0.57 4.08 -15.23
N LYS A 230 -0.67 4.70 -14.07
CA LYS A 230 -1.33 6.00 -13.89
C LYS A 230 -0.66 7.12 -14.69
N LEU A 231 0.67 7.19 -14.71
CA LEU A 231 1.40 8.20 -15.47
C LEU A 231 1.25 7.98 -16.98
N ILE A 232 1.35 6.74 -17.46
CA ILE A 232 1.15 6.43 -18.89
C ILE A 232 -0.25 6.83 -19.33
N LEU A 233 -1.29 6.50 -18.57
CA LEU A 233 -2.69 6.88 -18.89
C LEU A 233 -2.92 8.39 -18.82
N SER A 234 -2.08 9.13 -18.07
CA SER A 234 -2.10 10.61 -18.04
C SER A 234 -1.34 11.22 -19.23
N GLY A 235 -0.87 10.44 -20.19
CA GLY A 235 -0.13 10.92 -21.36
C GLY A 235 1.32 11.31 -21.06
N ILE A 236 1.90 10.83 -19.97
CA ILE A 236 3.31 11.04 -19.65
C ILE A 236 4.14 9.94 -20.32
N GLY A 237 5.15 10.35 -21.07
CA GLY A 237 5.99 9.48 -21.90
C GLY A 237 6.02 9.98 -23.34
N ASP A 238 6.81 9.33 -24.17
CA ASP A 238 6.95 9.71 -25.60
C ASP A 238 5.87 9.08 -26.48
N HIS A 239 5.25 7.99 -26.02
CA HIS A 239 4.13 7.33 -26.67
C HIS A 239 3.07 6.95 -25.65
N TYR A 240 1.79 7.17 -26.03
CA TYR A 240 0.66 6.70 -25.24
C TYR A 240 0.51 5.18 -25.41
N ASP A 241 1.00 4.44 -24.43
CA ASP A 241 0.93 2.98 -24.41
C ASP A 241 -0.19 2.52 -23.44
N TYR A 242 -1.41 2.51 -23.96
CA TYR A 242 -2.58 2.09 -23.19
C TYR A 242 -2.46 0.63 -22.72
N ASP A 243 -2.04 -0.27 -23.61
CA ASP A 243 -1.98 -1.70 -23.31
C ASP A 243 -0.91 -2.01 -22.26
N GLY A 244 0.25 -1.35 -22.35
CA GLY A 244 1.28 -1.42 -21.33
C GLY A 244 0.79 -0.90 -19.97
N ALA A 245 0.03 0.19 -19.95
CA ALA A 245 -0.56 0.71 -18.72
C ALA A 245 -1.54 -0.29 -18.08
N ILE A 246 -2.39 -0.94 -18.89
CA ILE A 246 -3.32 -1.96 -18.41
C ILE A 246 -2.56 -3.18 -17.86
N GLN A 247 -1.46 -3.58 -18.49
CA GLN A 247 -0.61 -4.66 -17.96
C GLN A 247 -0.02 -4.30 -16.59
N TYR A 248 0.49 -3.08 -16.39
CA TYR A 248 0.99 -2.64 -15.10
C TYR A 248 -0.12 -2.57 -14.03
N TYR A 249 -1.32 -2.08 -14.37
CA TYR A 249 -2.45 -2.16 -13.44
C TYR A 249 -2.80 -3.60 -13.10
N GLN A 250 -2.79 -4.51 -14.08
CA GLN A 250 -3.09 -5.92 -13.85
C GLN A 250 -2.08 -6.56 -12.91
N LEU A 251 -0.77 -6.34 -13.12
CA LEU A 251 0.28 -6.84 -12.24
C LEU A 251 0.11 -6.36 -10.79
N ALA A 252 -0.21 -5.09 -10.58
CA ALA A 252 -0.46 -4.56 -9.25
C ALA A 252 -1.75 -5.11 -8.63
N ALA A 253 -2.81 -5.29 -9.43
CA ALA A 253 -4.10 -5.83 -9.00
C ALA A 253 -4.01 -7.32 -8.62
N GLU A 254 -3.22 -8.11 -9.34
CA GLU A 254 -2.94 -9.52 -9.04
C GLU A 254 -2.17 -9.68 -7.72
N GLN A 255 -1.32 -8.72 -7.36
CA GLN A 255 -0.68 -8.63 -6.05
C GLN A 255 -1.61 -8.13 -4.93
N GLY A 256 -2.90 -7.98 -5.21
CA GLY A 256 -3.91 -7.62 -4.23
C GLY A 256 -4.04 -6.13 -3.92
N MET A 257 -3.44 -5.23 -4.70
CA MET A 257 -3.58 -3.79 -4.50
C MET A 257 -5.00 -3.34 -4.87
N VAL A 258 -5.76 -2.89 -3.88
CA VAL A 258 -7.19 -2.54 -4.03
C VAL A 258 -7.38 -1.41 -5.03
N GLU A 259 -6.56 -0.37 -4.95
CA GLU A 259 -6.60 0.78 -5.85
C GLU A 259 -6.33 0.37 -7.31
N ALA A 260 -5.42 -0.60 -7.52
CA ALA A 260 -5.15 -1.12 -8.86
C ALA A 260 -6.33 -1.96 -9.39
N GLN A 261 -6.94 -2.79 -8.54
CA GLN A 261 -8.14 -3.56 -8.89
C GLN A 261 -9.28 -2.64 -9.28
N LEU A 262 -9.51 -1.58 -8.51
CA LEU A 262 -10.55 -0.58 -8.78
C LEU A 262 -10.30 0.15 -10.10
N ASN A 263 -9.08 0.69 -10.30
CA ASN A 263 -8.74 1.43 -11.52
C ASN A 263 -8.80 0.53 -12.77
N LEU A 264 -8.31 -0.71 -12.66
CA LEU A 264 -8.38 -1.67 -13.76
C LEU A 264 -9.84 -2.01 -14.12
N ALA A 265 -10.69 -2.21 -13.12
CA ALA A 265 -12.11 -2.43 -13.32
C ALA A 265 -12.78 -1.22 -14.01
N GLN A 266 -12.44 -0.01 -13.61
CA GLN A 266 -12.93 1.23 -14.25
C GLN A 266 -12.50 1.32 -15.72
N GLN A 267 -11.25 0.96 -16.04
CA GLN A 267 -10.80 0.92 -17.44
C GLN A 267 -11.64 -0.06 -18.27
N TYR A 268 -11.88 -1.27 -17.79
CA TYR A 268 -12.72 -2.24 -18.47
C TYR A 268 -14.21 -1.84 -18.51
N HIS A 269 -14.70 -1.05 -17.56
CA HIS A 269 -16.08 -0.64 -17.51
C HIS A 269 -16.39 0.55 -18.43
N TYR A 270 -15.54 1.58 -18.41
CA TYR A 270 -15.86 2.87 -18.99
C TYR A 270 -15.08 3.20 -20.26
N ASN A 271 -13.92 2.57 -20.52
CA ASN A 271 -13.17 2.89 -21.73
C ASN A 271 -13.87 2.34 -22.99
N PRO A 272 -14.30 3.20 -23.94
CA PRO A 272 -15.07 2.76 -25.09
C PRO A 272 -14.34 1.75 -25.99
N ASN A 273 -13.00 1.84 -26.06
CA ASN A 273 -12.18 1.03 -26.94
C ASN A 273 -11.81 -0.35 -26.36
N GLN A 274 -11.96 -0.52 -25.04
CA GLN A 274 -11.48 -1.72 -24.31
C GLN A 274 -12.57 -2.25 -23.35
N LYS A 275 -13.82 -1.93 -23.64
CA LYS A 275 -14.94 -2.27 -22.76
C LYS A 275 -15.09 -3.79 -22.62
N ASP A 276 -14.92 -4.28 -21.40
CA ASP A 276 -15.11 -5.68 -21.03
C ASP A 276 -15.78 -5.75 -19.65
N TYR A 277 -17.09 -5.81 -19.66
CA TYR A 277 -17.88 -5.82 -18.45
C TYR A 277 -17.64 -7.05 -17.55
N LEU A 278 -17.26 -8.21 -18.12
CA LEU A 278 -16.96 -9.40 -17.32
C LEU A 278 -15.66 -9.22 -16.52
N LYS A 279 -14.63 -8.66 -17.16
CA LYS A 279 -13.39 -8.30 -16.46
C LYS A 279 -13.63 -7.19 -15.44
N ALA A 280 -14.43 -6.16 -15.78
CA ALA A 280 -14.78 -5.11 -14.85
C ALA A 280 -15.45 -5.68 -13.59
N HIS A 281 -16.48 -6.52 -13.76
CA HIS A 281 -17.18 -7.17 -12.66
C HIS A 281 -16.24 -8.02 -11.79
N HIS A 282 -15.35 -8.79 -12.42
CA HIS A 282 -14.36 -9.60 -11.72
C HIS A 282 -13.46 -8.75 -10.79
N TRP A 283 -12.91 -7.66 -11.32
CA TRP A 283 -12.00 -6.83 -10.56
C TRP A 283 -12.70 -5.97 -9.49
N TYR A 284 -13.90 -5.43 -9.79
CA TYR A 284 -14.72 -4.79 -8.75
C TYR A 284 -15.06 -5.76 -7.62
N THR A 285 -15.41 -7.02 -7.95
CA THR A 285 -15.69 -8.04 -6.93
C THR A 285 -14.48 -8.32 -6.04
N LYS A 286 -13.26 -8.34 -6.60
CA LYS A 286 -12.03 -8.50 -5.81
C LYS A 286 -11.80 -7.30 -4.89
N ALA A 287 -11.96 -6.08 -5.39
CA ALA A 287 -11.79 -4.86 -4.61
C ALA A 287 -12.85 -4.75 -3.49
N ALA A 288 -14.11 -5.06 -3.79
CA ALA A 288 -15.22 -5.05 -2.83
C ALA A 288 -14.99 -6.05 -1.69
N LYS A 289 -14.51 -7.27 -1.98
CA LYS A 289 -14.13 -8.26 -0.97
C LYS A 289 -13.03 -7.78 -0.02
N GLN A 290 -12.22 -6.81 -0.43
CA GLN A 290 -11.21 -6.15 0.40
C GLN A 290 -11.74 -4.86 1.07
N GLY A 291 -13.04 -4.59 0.97
CA GLY A 291 -13.69 -3.48 1.63
C GLY A 291 -13.74 -2.17 0.82
N SER A 292 -13.48 -2.22 -0.49
CA SER A 292 -13.65 -1.03 -1.35
C SER A 292 -15.13 -0.72 -1.54
N LEU A 293 -15.61 0.33 -0.91
CA LEU A 293 -17.00 0.78 -1.01
C LEU A 293 -17.30 1.46 -2.36
N GLU A 294 -16.28 2.02 -3.02
CA GLU A 294 -16.40 2.49 -4.41
C GLU A 294 -16.60 1.31 -5.38
N ALA A 295 -15.95 0.17 -5.13
CA ALA A 295 -16.19 -1.05 -5.91
C ALA A 295 -17.60 -1.60 -5.66
N GLU A 296 -18.10 -1.55 -4.43
CA GLU A 296 -19.49 -1.89 -4.10
C GLU A 296 -20.47 -1.03 -4.92
N PHE A 297 -20.27 0.28 -4.96
CA PHE A 297 -21.12 1.17 -5.76
C PHE A 297 -21.12 0.79 -7.24
N ASN A 298 -19.95 0.54 -7.82
CA ASN A 298 -19.84 0.16 -9.24
C ASN A 298 -20.45 -1.21 -9.53
N LEU A 299 -20.35 -2.19 -8.61
CA LEU A 299 -21.08 -3.45 -8.71
C LEU A 299 -22.61 -3.20 -8.70
N GLY A 300 -23.08 -2.31 -7.83
CA GLY A 300 -24.48 -1.89 -7.81
C GLY A 300 -24.92 -1.33 -9.16
N LEU A 301 -24.12 -0.48 -9.80
CA LEU A 301 -24.40 0.02 -11.16
C LEU A 301 -24.44 -1.12 -12.20
N MET A 302 -23.49 -2.06 -12.12
CA MET A 302 -23.44 -3.20 -13.05
C MET A 302 -24.66 -4.10 -12.92
N GLU A 303 -25.08 -4.40 -11.69
CA GLU A 303 -26.31 -5.19 -11.43
C GLU A 303 -27.59 -4.40 -11.82
N HIS A 304 -27.58 -3.08 -11.66
CA HIS A 304 -28.72 -2.22 -12.01
C HIS A 304 -28.95 -2.17 -13.54
N TYR A 305 -27.87 -1.92 -14.31
CA TYR A 305 -27.97 -1.73 -15.75
C TYR A 305 -27.71 -3.00 -16.58
N GLY A 306 -27.32 -4.09 -15.93
CA GLY A 306 -27.01 -5.34 -16.63
C GLY A 306 -25.67 -5.30 -17.37
N HIS A 307 -24.68 -4.61 -16.84
CA HIS A 307 -23.36 -4.54 -17.44
C HIS A 307 -22.57 -5.84 -17.13
N GLY A 308 -22.53 -6.76 -18.09
CA GLY A 308 -21.84 -8.05 -17.95
C GLY A 308 -22.57 -9.10 -17.10
N VAL A 309 -23.71 -8.76 -16.55
CA VAL A 309 -24.61 -9.61 -15.76
C VAL A 309 -26.05 -9.34 -16.18
N TYR A 310 -26.98 -10.24 -15.85
CA TYR A 310 -28.40 -9.93 -15.99
C TYR A 310 -28.81 -8.88 -14.95
N PRO A 311 -29.61 -7.85 -15.32
CA PRO A 311 -30.08 -6.83 -14.38
C PRO A 311 -30.71 -7.47 -13.15
N ASN A 312 -30.28 -7.05 -11.97
CA ASN A 312 -30.79 -7.54 -10.69
C ASN A 312 -30.85 -6.40 -9.66
N TYR A 313 -32.02 -5.77 -9.57
CA TYR A 313 -32.22 -4.63 -8.67
C TYR A 313 -32.07 -4.98 -7.18
N GLN A 314 -32.34 -6.24 -6.78
CA GLN A 314 -32.14 -6.66 -5.38
C GLN A 314 -30.66 -6.70 -5.03
N LYS A 315 -29.82 -7.26 -5.92
CA LYS A 315 -28.36 -7.24 -5.73
C LYS A 315 -27.82 -5.81 -5.84
N ALA A 316 -28.30 -5.02 -6.80
CA ALA A 316 -27.92 -3.61 -6.91
C ALA A 316 -28.19 -2.86 -5.60
N LEU A 317 -29.36 -3.06 -4.99
CA LEU A 317 -29.73 -2.48 -3.70
C LEU A 317 -28.74 -2.88 -2.61
N MET A 318 -28.41 -4.19 -2.48
CA MET A 318 -27.43 -4.66 -1.49
C MET A 318 -26.09 -3.97 -1.64
N HIS A 319 -25.59 -3.83 -2.87
CA HIS A 319 -24.33 -3.17 -3.16
C HIS A 319 -24.37 -1.67 -2.86
N TYR A 320 -25.45 -0.98 -3.24
CA TYR A 320 -25.64 0.44 -2.92
C TYR A 320 -25.76 0.69 -1.41
N GLU A 321 -26.42 -0.20 -0.66
CA GLU A 321 -26.50 -0.12 0.81
C GLU A 321 -25.11 -0.27 1.48
N GLN A 322 -24.19 -1.07 0.90
CA GLN A 322 -22.81 -1.11 1.38
C GLN A 322 -22.09 0.23 1.09
N ALA A 323 -22.20 0.74 -0.14
CA ALA A 323 -21.58 2.00 -0.53
C ALA A 323 -22.12 3.19 0.28
N ALA A 324 -23.38 3.16 0.66
CA ALA A 324 -24.02 4.21 1.47
C ALA A 324 -23.40 4.37 2.87
N LYS A 325 -22.70 3.37 3.40
CA LYS A 325 -22.06 3.42 4.74
C LYS A 325 -20.97 4.48 4.86
N ILE A 326 -20.37 4.92 3.75
CA ILE A 326 -19.41 6.03 3.71
C ILE A 326 -20.06 7.33 3.22
N ASN A 327 -21.38 7.43 3.30
CA ASN A 327 -22.11 8.58 2.81
C ASN A 327 -21.83 8.90 1.32
N GLN A 328 -21.72 7.86 0.48
CA GLN A 328 -21.60 8.07 -0.97
C GLN A 328 -22.95 8.58 -1.52
N PRO A 329 -23.01 9.84 -1.98
CA PRO A 329 -24.30 10.47 -2.24
C PRO A 329 -25.07 9.85 -3.41
N GLU A 330 -24.34 9.37 -4.43
CA GLU A 330 -24.91 8.68 -5.59
C GLU A 330 -25.59 7.36 -5.19
N ALA A 331 -25.07 6.69 -4.15
CA ALA A 331 -25.71 5.48 -3.64
C ALA A 331 -27.07 5.78 -3.02
N PHE A 332 -27.20 6.88 -2.25
CA PHE A 332 -28.49 7.29 -1.70
C PHE A 332 -29.53 7.56 -2.81
N LEU A 333 -29.13 8.27 -3.87
CA LEU A 333 -30.00 8.54 -5.00
C LEU A 333 -30.49 7.25 -5.66
N ASN A 334 -29.61 6.30 -5.93
CA ASN A 334 -29.95 5.05 -6.57
C ASN A 334 -30.83 4.14 -5.67
N ILE A 335 -30.58 4.10 -4.36
CA ILE A 335 -31.43 3.42 -3.39
C ILE A 335 -32.84 4.04 -3.40
N ALA A 336 -32.93 5.38 -3.38
CA ALA A 336 -34.19 6.09 -3.42
C ALA A 336 -35.00 5.74 -4.69
N HIS A 337 -34.34 5.73 -5.86
CA HIS A 337 -34.97 5.34 -7.14
C HIS A 337 -35.52 3.92 -7.10
N ILE A 338 -34.75 2.95 -6.57
CA ILE A 338 -35.20 1.55 -6.44
C ILE A 338 -36.49 1.48 -5.60
N HIS A 339 -36.56 2.19 -4.48
CA HIS A 339 -37.73 2.21 -3.62
C HIS A 339 -38.90 3.00 -4.23
N TYR A 340 -38.61 4.13 -4.89
CA TYR A 340 -39.64 4.99 -5.50
C TYR A 340 -40.35 4.31 -6.66
N TYR A 341 -39.60 3.67 -7.55
CA TYR A 341 -40.15 3.00 -8.74
C TYR A 341 -40.50 1.53 -8.50
N GLY A 342 -40.19 0.97 -7.32
CA GLY A 342 -40.44 -0.43 -7.02
C GLY A 342 -39.62 -1.40 -7.88
N LEU A 343 -38.38 -1.05 -8.21
CA LEU A 343 -37.53 -1.86 -9.08
C LEU A 343 -37.14 -3.17 -8.39
N GLY A 344 -37.61 -4.30 -8.92
CA GLY A 344 -37.34 -5.63 -8.36
C GLY A 344 -37.99 -5.90 -7.01
N LYS A 345 -38.86 -5.02 -6.53
CA LYS A 345 -39.58 -5.10 -5.25
C LYS A 345 -40.84 -4.22 -5.29
N SER A 346 -41.70 -4.28 -4.26
CA SER A 346 -42.80 -3.34 -4.11
C SER A 346 -42.30 -1.91 -3.87
N ILE A 347 -43.10 -0.94 -4.34
CA ILE A 347 -42.87 0.49 -4.06
C ILE A 347 -42.87 0.74 -2.55
N ASP A 348 -41.94 1.56 -2.08
CA ASP A 348 -41.80 1.98 -0.69
C ASP A 348 -41.46 3.48 -0.65
N TYR A 349 -42.49 4.29 -0.70
CA TYR A 349 -42.34 5.74 -0.72
C TYR A 349 -41.73 6.32 0.57
N LEU A 350 -41.91 5.68 1.72
CA LEU A 350 -41.29 6.12 2.97
C LEU A 350 -39.77 6.04 2.88
N LYS A 351 -39.26 4.88 2.46
CA LYS A 351 -37.82 4.71 2.26
C LYS A 351 -37.28 5.58 1.12
N ALA A 352 -38.03 5.73 0.05
CA ALA A 352 -37.64 6.62 -1.04
C ALA A 352 -37.46 8.06 -0.54
N TYR A 353 -38.39 8.58 0.26
CA TYR A 353 -38.33 9.91 0.84
C TYR A 353 -37.11 10.08 1.76
N GLU A 354 -36.85 9.08 2.60
CA GLU A 354 -35.66 9.05 3.50
C GLU A 354 -34.36 9.17 2.69
N TYR A 355 -34.17 8.31 1.69
CA TYR A 355 -32.94 8.29 0.90
C TYR A 355 -32.80 9.49 -0.05
N TYR A 356 -33.91 10.02 -0.63
CA TYR A 356 -33.84 11.28 -1.37
C TYR A 356 -33.48 12.44 -0.45
N SER A 357 -33.96 12.46 0.79
CA SER A 357 -33.61 13.47 1.77
C SER A 357 -32.11 13.44 2.11
N LEU A 358 -31.54 12.22 2.26
CA LEU A 358 -30.09 12.07 2.42
C LEU A 358 -29.32 12.57 1.19
N ALA A 359 -29.74 12.22 -0.03
CA ALA A 359 -29.09 12.65 -1.25
C ALA A 359 -29.18 14.19 -1.45
N SER A 360 -30.30 14.82 -1.07
CA SER A 360 -30.49 16.26 -1.20
C SER A 360 -29.51 17.09 -0.38
N ASN A 361 -29.02 16.55 0.75
CA ASN A 361 -28.00 17.19 1.58
C ASN A 361 -26.64 17.34 0.85
N TYR A 362 -26.44 16.59 -0.24
CA TYR A 362 -25.24 16.63 -1.08
C TYR A 362 -25.48 17.38 -2.41
N ASN A 363 -26.50 18.20 -2.48
CA ASN A 363 -26.82 19.05 -3.64
C ASN A 363 -27.17 18.29 -4.93
N PHE A 364 -27.85 17.14 -4.84
CA PHE A 364 -28.40 16.44 -6.01
C PHE A 364 -29.73 17.04 -6.46
N PRO A 365 -29.78 17.76 -7.62
CA PRO A 365 -31.01 18.37 -8.10
C PRO A 365 -32.12 17.34 -8.33
N GLN A 366 -31.77 16.15 -8.80
CA GLN A 366 -32.71 15.06 -9.02
C GLN A 366 -33.41 14.61 -7.72
N ALA A 367 -32.64 14.54 -6.61
CA ALA A 367 -33.23 14.18 -5.31
C ALA A 367 -34.22 15.25 -4.83
N GLU A 368 -33.87 16.53 -4.98
CA GLU A 368 -34.75 17.63 -4.63
C GLU A 368 -36.02 17.68 -5.52
N TYR A 369 -35.90 17.40 -6.81
CA TYR A 369 -37.03 17.27 -7.70
C TYR A 369 -38.02 16.18 -7.23
N HIS A 370 -37.50 14.96 -6.92
CA HIS A 370 -38.35 13.88 -6.42
C HIS A 370 -38.95 14.19 -5.05
N LEU A 371 -38.21 14.85 -4.14
CA LEU A 371 -38.80 15.31 -2.87
C LEU A 371 -39.95 16.34 -3.13
N GLY A 372 -39.81 17.23 -4.11
CA GLY A 372 -40.86 18.11 -4.54
C GLY A 372 -42.11 17.33 -5.02
N GLN A 373 -41.92 16.32 -5.87
CA GLN A 373 -43.02 15.45 -6.32
C GLN A 373 -43.69 14.72 -5.14
N MET A 374 -42.87 14.14 -4.25
CA MET A 374 -43.35 13.38 -3.11
C MET A 374 -44.18 14.22 -2.14
N ASN A 375 -43.79 15.48 -1.90
CA ASN A 375 -44.56 16.40 -1.10
C ASN A 375 -45.84 16.88 -1.84
N GLN A 376 -45.77 17.09 -3.16
CA GLN A 376 -46.92 17.47 -3.96
C GLN A 376 -48.06 16.42 -3.96
N TYR A 377 -47.65 15.11 -4.03
CA TYR A 377 -48.62 14.01 -4.18
C TYR A 377 -48.83 13.19 -2.90
N GLY A 378 -48.21 13.55 -1.80
CA GLY A 378 -48.33 12.84 -0.52
C GLY A 378 -47.72 11.43 -0.59
N GLN A 379 -46.61 11.24 -1.31
CA GLN A 379 -45.93 9.99 -1.48
C GLN A 379 -44.87 9.80 -0.38
N GLY A 380 -45.13 8.95 0.60
CA GLY A 380 -44.23 8.74 1.74
C GLY A 380 -44.18 9.90 2.73
N THR A 381 -44.99 10.91 2.53
CA THR A 381 -45.18 12.06 3.41
C THR A 381 -46.62 12.56 3.25
N GLN A 382 -47.04 13.53 4.05
CA GLN A 382 -48.32 14.25 3.81
C GLN A 382 -48.15 15.21 2.66
N VAL A 383 -49.28 15.55 2.00
CA VAL A 383 -49.29 16.59 0.94
C VAL A 383 -48.89 17.92 1.57
N ASP A 384 -47.81 18.50 1.03
CA ASP A 384 -47.29 19.80 1.43
C ASP A 384 -46.82 20.59 0.17
N LEU A 385 -47.72 21.44 -0.35
CA LEU A 385 -47.42 22.19 -1.55
C LEU A 385 -46.35 23.27 -1.34
N GLU A 386 -46.22 23.79 -0.13
CA GLU A 386 -45.21 24.78 0.21
C GLU A 386 -43.81 24.14 0.23
N ALA A 387 -43.66 22.98 0.87
CA ALA A 387 -42.44 22.19 0.81
C ALA A 387 -42.12 21.77 -0.62
N ALA A 388 -43.11 21.33 -1.39
CA ALA A 388 -42.95 20.98 -2.81
C ALA A 388 -42.38 22.14 -3.63
N GLU A 389 -42.93 23.35 -3.48
CA GLU A 389 -42.45 24.56 -4.13
C GLU A 389 -40.98 24.85 -3.80
N GLN A 390 -40.60 24.75 -2.50
CA GLN A 390 -39.23 24.99 -2.06
C GLN A 390 -38.26 23.98 -2.65
N PHE A 391 -38.61 22.70 -2.68
CA PHE A 391 -37.79 21.65 -3.28
C PHE A 391 -37.62 21.84 -4.78
N TYR A 392 -38.70 22.16 -5.51
CA TYR A 392 -38.62 22.43 -6.94
C TYR A 392 -37.81 23.70 -7.25
N LYS A 393 -37.92 24.76 -6.46
CA LYS A 393 -37.10 25.98 -6.61
C LYS A 393 -35.62 25.66 -6.49
N ARG A 394 -35.23 24.97 -5.42
CA ARG A 394 -33.82 24.56 -5.21
C ARG A 394 -33.29 23.70 -6.35
N SER A 395 -34.07 22.74 -6.81
CA SER A 395 -33.73 21.88 -7.92
C SER A 395 -33.59 22.65 -9.25
N ALA A 396 -34.53 23.56 -9.52
CA ALA A 396 -34.53 24.41 -10.72
C ALA A 396 -33.35 25.39 -10.76
N GLU A 397 -33.01 25.99 -9.63
CA GLU A 397 -31.84 26.89 -9.47
C GLU A 397 -30.52 26.15 -9.80
N LYS A 398 -30.47 24.82 -9.60
CA LYS A 398 -29.34 23.95 -9.95
C LYS A 398 -29.43 23.40 -11.39
N GLY A 399 -30.35 23.90 -12.19
CA GLY A 399 -30.46 23.58 -13.61
C GLY A 399 -31.33 22.37 -13.95
N ASN A 400 -32.14 21.87 -13.04
CA ASN A 400 -33.07 20.78 -13.35
C ASN A 400 -34.29 21.33 -14.12
N SER A 401 -34.42 20.99 -15.41
CA SER A 401 -35.48 21.39 -16.28
C SER A 401 -36.86 20.87 -15.86
N ASP A 402 -36.91 19.64 -15.35
CA ASP A 402 -38.16 19.01 -14.90
C ASP A 402 -38.73 19.73 -13.67
N ALA A 403 -37.86 20.20 -12.79
CA ALA A 403 -38.24 21.01 -11.64
C ALA A 403 -38.78 22.39 -12.07
N GLN A 404 -38.21 23.00 -13.12
CA GLN A 404 -38.72 24.26 -13.67
C GLN A 404 -40.14 24.09 -14.21
N ILE A 405 -40.39 23.02 -14.93
CA ILE A 405 -41.73 22.69 -15.46
C ILE A 405 -42.70 22.38 -14.31
N ALA A 406 -42.26 21.60 -13.31
CA ALA A 406 -43.09 21.26 -12.16
C ALA A 406 -43.51 22.51 -11.37
N LEU A 407 -42.61 23.48 -11.20
CA LEU A 407 -42.90 24.76 -10.55
C LEU A 407 -43.99 25.57 -11.28
N GLN A 408 -43.97 25.60 -12.61
CA GLN A 408 -44.97 26.32 -13.41
C GLN A 408 -46.34 25.66 -13.30
N ASN A 409 -46.37 24.33 -13.08
CA ASN A 409 -47.63 23.59 -13.02
C ASN A 409 -48.08 23.26 -11.58
N LEU A 410 -47.37 23.79 -10.58
CA LEU A 410 -47.79 23.59 -9.19
C LEU A 410 -49.12 24.33 -8.92
N PRO A 411 -50.11 23.66 -8.31
CA PRO A 411 -51.37 24.31 -7.97
C PRO A 411 -51.12 25.57 -7.11
N ILE A 412 -51.66 26.71 -7.57
CA ILE A 412 -51.59 27.94 -6.79
C ILE A 412 -52.46 27.71 -5.54
N LYS A 413 -51.88 27.90 -4.37
CA LYS A 413 -52.63 27.96 -3.13
C LYS A 413 -53.62 29.13 -3.26
N GLU A 414 -54.90 28.85 -3.41
CA GLU A 414 -55.91 29.92 -3.28
C GLU A 414 -55.75 30.50 -1.88
N PRO A 415 -55.67 31.81 -1.70
CA PRO A 415 -55.66 32.41 -0.37
C PRO A 415 -56.89 31.91 0.36
N ASP A 416 -56.67 31.18 1.47
CA ASP A 416 -57.75 30.72 2.35
C ASP A 416 -58.73 31.89 2.53
N ASP A 417 -60.01 31.58 2.35
CA ASP A 417 -61.12 32.56 2.51
C ASP A 417 -60.87 33.33 3.82
N VAL A 418 -60.64 34.63 3.66
CA VAL A 418 -60.60 35.55 4.78
C VAL A 418 -61.94 35.37 5.48
N GLU A 419 -61.94 34.81 6.70
CA GLU A 419 -63.11 34.83 7.56
C GLU A 419 -63.71 36.24 7.54
N ILE A 420 -64.79 36.37 6.81
CA ILE A 420 -65.62 37.52 6.87
C ILE A 420 -66.26 37.52 8.26
N VAL A 421 -65.52 38.05 9.23
CA VAL A 421 -66.12 38.38 10.54
C VAL A 421 -67.15 39.42 10.23
N ALA A 422 -68.40 39.00 10.04
CA ALA A 422 -69.59 39.83 10.03
C ALA A 422 -69.66 40.58 11.35
N ARG A 423 -69.28 41.85 11.36
CA ARG A 423 -69.67 42.80 12.40
C ARG A 423 -71.15 43.03 12.22
N ASN A 424 -71.93 42.47 13.14
CA ASN A 424 -73.24 42.99 13.52
C ASN A 424 -73.21 43.32 15.01
#